data_78017a9d88e12e2b3b4e2fdf8b05c82b
#
_entry.id   78017a9d88e12e2b3b4e2fdf8b05c82b
#
_cell.length_a   1.000
_cell.length_b   1.000
_cell.length_c   1.000
_cell.angle_alpha   90.00
_cell.angle_beta   90.00
_cell.angle_gamma   90.00
#
_symmetry.space_group_name_H-M   'P 1'
#
loop_
_entity.id
_entity.type
_entity.pdbx_description
1 polymer ?
#
loop_
_entity_poly.entity_id
_entity_poly.type
_entity_poly.pdbx_seq_one_letter_code
_entity_poly.pdbx_strand_id
1 'polypeptide(L)' 'MSQQFIHDMREKVIAMERISEIQEMLHNMATLMVGYPDASEEQSKRWLDTLNICRIELRRRHPHGQVRLAPKKGVISND' A
#
# COMPACT_ATOMS: atom_id res chain seq x y z
N MET A 1 9.21 -14.11 12.49
CA MET A 1 7.81 -13.95 12.50
C MET A 1 7.39 -12.67 11.88
N SER A 2 6.26 -12.17 12.36
CA SER A 2 5.67 -11.00 11.72
C SER A 2 6.58 -9.80 11.69
N GLN A 3 7.31 -9.56 12.77
CA GLN A 3 8.13 -8.37 12.84
C GLN A 3 9.27 -8.40 11.83
N GLN A 4 9.84 -9.58 11.62
CA GLN A 4 10.89 -9.68 10.63
C GLN A 4 10.34 -9.42 9.24
N PHE A 5 9.16 -9.95 8.96
CA PHE A 5 8.53 -9.73 7.68
C PHE A 5 8.26 -8.25 7.47
N ILE A 6 7.74 -7.58 8.49
CA ILE A 6 7.43 -6.16 8.39
C ILE A 6 8.70 -5.35 8.17
N HIS A 7 9.74 -5.69 8.90
CA HIS A 7 11.01 -4.98 8.74
C HIS A 7 11.56 -5.14 7.33
N ASP A 8 11.58 -6.37 6.83
CA ASP A 8 12.11 -6.64 5.50
C ASP A 8 11.29 -5.94 4.43
N MET A 9 9.98 -5.98 4.58
CA MET A 9 9.11 -5.36 3.58
C MET A 9 9.27 -3.85 3.60
N ARG A 10 9.42 -3.27 4.79
CA ARG A 10 9.61 -1.84 4.90
C ARG A 10 10.91 -1.41 4.21
N GLU A 11 11.98 -2.18 4.42
CA GLU A 11 13.23 -1.88 3.77
C GLU A 11 13.09 -1.95 2.26
N LYS A 12 12.35 -2.95 1.79
CA LYS A 12 12.14 -3.11 0.37
C LYS A 12 11.38 -1.94 -0.24
N VAL A 13 10.33 -1.51 0.43
CA VAL A 13 9.51 -0.42 -0.07
C VAL A 13 10.28 0.90 -0.03
N ILE A 14 11.05 1.12 1.03
CA ILE A 14 11.84 2.34 1.14
C ILE A 14 12.87 2.40 0.03
N ALA A 15 13.38 1.26 -0.41
CA ALA A 15 14.38 1.21 -1.45
C ALA A 15 13.81 1.48 -2.83
N MET A 16 12.51 1.44 -2.99
CA MET A 16 11.90 1.71 -4.28
C MET A 16 12.06 3.20 -4.61
N GLU A 17 12.55 3.46 -5.82
CA GLU A 17 12.82 4.83 -6.22
C GLU A 17 11.61 5.55 -6.75
N ARG A 18 10.74 4.82 -7.42
CA ARG A 18 9.60 5.44 -8.08
C ARG A 18 8.34 5.26 -7.25
N ILE A 19 7.62 6.34 -7.13
CA ILE A 19 6.34 6.28 -6.44
C ILE A 19 5.39 5.31 -7.14
N SER A 20 5.48 5.24 -8.47
CA SER A 20 4.61 4.33 -9.21
C SER A 20 4.83 2.87 -8.82
N GLU A 21 6.07 2.51 -8.46
CA GLU A 21 6.34 1.15 -8.03
C GLU A 21 5.62 0.83 -6.73
N ILE A 22 5.63 1.79 -5.82
CA ILE A 22 4.96 1.61 -4.54
C ILE A 22 3.45 1.56 -4.74
N GLN A 23 2.93 2.42 -5.60
CA GLN A 23 1.50 2.41 -5.89
C GLN A 23 1.07 1.10 -6.52
N GLU A 24 1.89 0.57 -7.40
CA GLU A 24 1.57 -0.70 -8.03
C GLU A 24 1.55 -1.83 -7.01
N MET A 25 2.51 -1.85 -6.10
CA MET A 25 2.53 -2.87 -5.07
C MET A 25 1.29 -2.77 -4.18
N LEU A 26 0.93 -1.55 -3.81
CA LEU A 26 -0.25 -1.35 -3.00
C LEU A 26 -1.50 -1.86 -3.71
N HIS A 27 -1.61 -1.54 -4.99
CA HIS A 27 -2.74 -2.00 -5.79
C HIS A 27 -2.77 -3.53 -5.86
N ASN A 28 -1.61 -4.13 -6.06
CA ASN A 28 -1.54 -5.59 -6.15
C ASN A 28 -1.98 -6.24 -4.85
N MET A 29 -1.59 -5.67 -3.71
CA MET A 29 -1.99 -6.24 -2.43
C MET A 29 -3.50 -6.15 -2.26
N ALA A 30 -4.08 -5.02 -2.62
CA ALA A 30 -5.52 -4.85 -2.52
C ALA A 30 -6.25 -5.85 -3.44
N THR A 31 -5.73 -6.03 -4.64
CA THR A 31 -6.32 -6.96 -5.59
C THR A 31 -6.27 -8.39 -5.07
N LEU A 32 -5.14 -8.76 -4.47
CA LEU A 32 -5.01 -10.11 -3.92
C LEU A 32 -6.01 -10.33 -2.80
N MET A 33 -6.20 -9.34 -1.94
CA MET A 33 -7.11 -9.50 -0.83
C MET A 33 -8.55 -9.67 -1.30
N VAL A 34 -8.91 -8.97 -2.36
CA VAL A 34 -10.26 -9.10 -2.91
C VAL A 34 -10.42 -10.42 -3.66
N GLY A 35 -9.38 -10.82 -4.39
CA GLY A 35 -9.47 -12.01 -5.23
C GLY A 35 -9.36 -13.31 -4.48
N TYR A 36 -8.83 -13.27 -3.26
CA TYR A 36 -8.62 -14.50 -2.48
C TYR A 36 -9.18 -14.35 -1.07
N PRO A 37 -10.50 -14.24 -0.96
CA PRO A 37 -11.11 -14.11 0.36
C PRO A 37 -10.90 -15.34 1.23
N ASP A 38 -10.56 -16.47 0.61
CA ASP A 38 -10.31 -17.71 1.34
C ASP A 38 -8.89 -17.85 1.82
N ALA A 39 -8.04 -16.88 1.56
CA ALA A 39 -6.65 -16.98 1.97
C ALA A 39 -6.58 -17.11 3.49
N SER A 40 -5.53 -17.77 3.96
CA SER A 40 -5.35 -17.96 5.40
C SER A 40 -5.25 -16.60 6.08
N GLU A 41 -5.54 -16.60 7.36
CA GLU A 41 -5.43 -15.40 8.16
C GLU A 41 -4.03 -14.83 8.09
N GLU A 42 -3.06 -15.70 8.16
CA GLU A 42 -1.66 -15.27 8.13
C GLU A 42 -1.33 -14.61 6.79
N GLN A 43 -1.79 -15.21 5.69
CA GLN A 43 -1.52 -14.66 4.37
C GLN A 43 -2.22 -13.33 4.18
N SER A 44 -3.46 -13.25 4.61
CA SER A 44 -4.22 -12.02 4.51
C SER A 44 -3.56 -10.90 5.30
N LYS A 45 -3.04 -11.25 6.47
CA LYS A 45 -2.38 -10.27 7.32
C LYS A 45 -1.10 -9.75 6.65
N ARG A 46 -0.37 -10.63 5.99
CA ARG A 46 0.84 -10.20 5.28
C ARG A 46 0.52 -9.22 4.18
N TRP A 47 -0.55 -9.50 3.43
CA TRP A 47 -0.97 -8.59 2.38
C TRP A 47 -1.37 -7.24 2.98
N LEU A 48 -2.12 -7.28 4.07
CA LEU A 48 -2.56 -6.05 4.71
C LEU A 48 -1.38 -5.26 5.26
N ASP A 49 -0.43 -5.94 5.90
CA ASP A 49 0.75 -5.28 6.43
C ASP A 49 1.55 -4.62 5.30
N THR A 50 1.71 -5.33 4.19
CA THR A 50 2.42 -4.79 3.04
C THR A 50 1.71 -3.56 2.49
N LEU A 51 0.39 -3.66 2.39
CA LEU A 51 -0.41 -2.55 1.88
C LEU A 51 -0.23 -1.32 2.76
N ASN A 52 -0.27 -1.51 4.08
CA ASN A 52 -0.11 -0.40 5.01
C ASN A 52 1.28 0.20 4.94
N ILE A 53 2.30 -0.63 4.78
CA ILE A 53 3.66 -0.14 4.62
C ILE A 53 3.75 0.75 3.39
N CYS A 54 3.14 0.33 2.30
CA CYS A 54 3.14 1.13 1.08
C CYS A 54 2.42 2.45 1.30
N ARG A 55 1.28 2.42 1.99
CA ARG A 55 0.53 3.65 2.24
C ARG A 55 1.34 4.63 3.09
N ILE A 56 2.02 4.12 4.09
CA ILE A 56 2.81 4.96 4.97
C ILE A 56 3.96 5.60 4.19
N GLU A 57 4.62 4.83 3.34
CA GLU A 57 5.73 5.36 2.58
C GLU A 57 5.26 6.38 1.55
N LEU A 58 4.13 6.12 0.91
CA LEU A 58 3.59 7.07 -0.04
C LEU A 58 3.26 8.40 0.65
N ARG A 59 2.67 8.31 1.84
CA ARG A 59 2.34 9.51 2.59
C ARG A 59 3.61 10.25 3.01
N ARG A 60 4.65 9.50 3.37
CA ARG A 60 5.90 10.12 3.76
C ARG A 60 6.52 10.91 2.61
N ARG A 61 6.41 10.37 1.39
CA ARG A 61 6.98 11.04 0.22
C ARG A 61 6.14 12.20 -0.25
N HIS A 62 4.89 12.24 0.20
CA HIS A 62 3.97 13.33 -0.15
C HIS A 62 3.36 13.88 1.12
N PRO A 63 4.18 14.55 1.94
CA PRO A 63 3.71 15.00 3.26
C PRO A 63 2.55 15.96 3.21
N HIS A 64 2.28 16.56 2.07
CA HIS A 64 1.17 17.49 1.97
C HIS A 64 -0.11 16.81 1.54
N GLY A 65 -0.14 15.50 1.60
CA GLY A 65 -1.35 14.78 1.34
C GLY A 65 -1.77 14.75 -0.10
N GLN A 66 -0.81 14.89 -0.98
CA GLN A 66 -1.13 14.90 -2.39
C GLN A 66 -1.31 13.52 -2.98
N VAL A 67 -1.13 12.50 -2.20
CA VAL A 67 -1.37 11.15 -2.67
C VAL A 67 -2.87 10.94 -2.64
N ARG A 68 -3.49 11.25 -3.71
CA ARG A 68 -4.92 11.11 -3.78
C ARG A 68 -5.26 9.92 -4.57
N LEU A 69 -6.15 9.23 -4.08
CA LEU A 69 -6.60 8.10 -4.81
C LEU A 69 -7.94 8.39 -5.38
N ALA A 70 -8.34 9.40 -5.10
CA ALA A 70 -9.65 9.69 -5.52
C ALA A 70 -9.80 10.57 -6.61
N PRO A 71 -9.98 10.67 -6.61
CA PRO A 71 -10.41 11.33 -7.14
C PRO A 71 -10.79 11.96 -7.34
N LYS A 72 -10.94 12.16 -7.22
CA LYS A 72 -11.39 12.84 -7.33
C LYS A 72 -11.79 13.42 -7.63
N LYS A 73 -12.02 13.47 -7.62
CA LYS A 73 -12.58 14.12 -7.73
C LYS A 73 -13.01 14.58 -7.92
N GLY A 74 -13.26 14.56 -7.85
CA GLY A 74 -13.75 15.05 -7.85
C GLY A 74 -13.99 15.31 -7.62
N VAL A 75 -14.15 15.09 -7.54
CA VAL A 75 -14.47 15.43 -7.25
C VAL A 75 -14.64 15.89 -6.93
N ILE A 76 -14.79 15.83 -6.86
CA ILE A 76 -15.08 16.36 -6.67
C ILE A 76 -15.13 17.08 -6.58
N SER A 77 -15.27 17.02 -6.57
CA SER A 77 -15.38 17.69 -6.54
C SER A 77 -15.36 18.34 -6.49
N ASN A 78 -15.61 18.38 -6.48
CA ASN A 78 -15.73 18.96 -6.42
C ASN A 78 -15.64 19.48 -6.37
N ASP A 79 -15.69 19.37 -6.30
CA ASP A 79 -15.80 19.77 -6.30
C ASP A 79 -15.89 20.09 -6.38
#